data_8d9b6dee2b766a7282aa8057552c8192
#
_entry.id   8d9b6dee2b766a7282aa8057552c8192
#
_cell.length_a   1.000
_cell.length_b   1.000
_cell.length_c   1.000
_cell.angle_alpha   90.00
_cell.angle_beta   90.00
_cell.angle_gamma   90.00
#
_symmetry.space_group_name_H-M   'P 1'
#
loop_
_entity.id
_entity.type
_entity.pdbx_description
1 polymer ?
#
loop_
_entity_poly.entity_id
_entity_poly.type
_entity_poly.pdbx_seq_one_letter_code
_entity_poly.pdbx_strand_id
1 'polypeptide(L)'
;MVCSEPHACSMRHCGPSCPYQAARKRVLEAKVVVLNHTLFFGLMAQAEDSEEAGFVFPGDFVILDEAHMIENIAARQLGVQLSEPHLNYELLRMYNPRTHKGLLKPLNNPSLFQRVQDVMDASGLFFQNARDDLGFAGSGKIVRILQPEWSQDILSQPLMELIGELKTEREKQEENAAVKDELADMAARMEEAQASLKVLMDMTEEGH
;
A
#
# COMPACT_ATOMS: atom_id res chain seq x y z
N MET A 1 3.55 18.00 -13.23
CA MET A 1 3.98 17.32 -11.99
C MET A 1 4.38 15.91 -12.38
N VAL A 2 5.62 15.50 -12.12
CA VAL A 2 6.05 14.11 -12.39
C VAL A 2 5.82 13.33 -11.11
N CYS A 3 4.84 12.43 -11.13
CA CYS A 3 4.59 11.50 -10.04
C CYS A 3 5.30 10.20 -10.37
N SER A 4 6.14 9.69 -9.48
CA SER A 4 6.77 8.39 -9.64
C SER A 4 6.06 7.40 -8.73
N GLU A 5 5.54 6.34 -9.33
CA GLU A 5 4.98 5.21 -8.62
C GLU A 5 5.95 4.02 -8.72
N PRO A 6 6.23 3.31 -7.62
CA PRO A 6 7.23 2.23 -7.60
C PRO A 6 7.00 1.18 -8.69
N HIS A 7 5.76 0.81 -8.94
CA HIS A 7 5.40 -0.22 -9.92
C HIS A 7 5.27 0.30 -11.36
N ALA A 8 4.97 1.60 -11.55
CA ALA A 8 4.83 2.21 -12.87
C ALA A 8 6.14 2.77 -13.42
N CYS A 9 7.08 3.18 -12.55
CA CYS A 9 8.33 3.82 -12.95
C CYS A 9 9.47 2.82 -13.09
N SER A 10 9.54 2.13 -14.23
CA SER A 10 10.67 1.26 -14.59
C SER A 10 11.45 1.81 -15.79
N MET A 11 12.71 1.37 -15.93
CA MET A 11 13.53 1.69 -17.12
C MET A 11 12.85 1.22 -18.42
N ARG A 12 12.07 0.14 -18.38
CA ARG A 12 11.33 -0.38 -19.53
C ARG A 12 10.23 0.56 -20.01
N HIS A 13 9.52 1.22 -19.07
CA HIS A 13 8.39 2.09 -19.40
C HIS A 13 8.82 3.55 -19.65
N CYS A 14 9.78 4.06 -18.88
CA CYS A 14 10.17 5.46 -18.93
C CYS A 14 11.35 5.75 -19.86
N GLY A 15 12.13 4.73 -20.21
CA GLY A 15 13.33 4.88 -21.03
C GLY A 15 14.50 5.62 -20.35
N PRO A 16 15.63 5.77 -21.05
CA PRO A 16 16.87 6.29 -20.45
C PRO A 16 16.87 7.80 -20.18
N SER A 17 15.90 8.54 -20.73
CA SER A 17 15.78 10.00 -20.55
C SER A 17 14.89 10.38 -19.34
N CYS A 18 14.42 9.43 -18.56
CA CYS A 18 13.59 9.70 -17.40
C CYS A 18 14.36 10.48 -16.32
N PRO A 19 13.92 11.69 -15.92
CA PRO A 19 14.60 12.49 -14.90
C PRO A 19 14.67 11.80 -13.53
N TYR A 20 13.65 11.02 -13.18
CA TYR A 20 13.60 10.25 -11.95
C TYR A 20 14.69 9.17 -11.91
N GLN A 21 14.81 8.37 -12.98
CA GLN A 21 15.84 7.34 -13.08
C GLN A 21 17.26 7.96 -13.11
N ALA A 22 17.43 9.08 -13.80
CA ALA A 22 18.69 9.81 -13.81
C ALA A 22 19.05 10.35 -12.41
N ALA A 23 18.09 10.82 -11.63
CA ALA A 23 18.30 11.25 -10.26
C ALA A 23 18.71 10.09 -9.34
N ARG A 24 18.02 8.95 -9.41
CA ARG A 24 18.38 7.72 -8.66
C ARG A 24 19.82 7.29 -8.95
N LYS A 25 20.22 7.27 -10.21
CA LYS A 25 21.59 6.90 -10.58
C LYS A 25 22.63 7.84 -9.97
N ARG A 26 22.37 9.15 -9.95
CA ARG A 26 23.28 10.13 -9.34
C ARG A 26 23.45 9.96 -7.83
N VAL A 27 22.44 9.45 -7.13
CA VAL A 27 22.52 9.17 -5.68
C VAL A 27 23.65 8.16 -5.39
N LEU A 28 23.82 7.15 -6.24
CA LEU A 28 24.87 6.12 -6.08
C LEU A 28 26.30 6.67 -6.17
N GLU A 29 26.49 7.77 -6.89
CA GLU A 29 27.79 8.39 -7.14
C GLU A 29 28.04 9.58 -6.19
N ALA A 30 27.01 10.00 -5.43
CA ALA A 30 27.08 11.19 -4.59
C ALA A 30 27.83 10.90 -3.28
N LYS A 31 28.71 11.84 -2.88
CA LYS A 31 29.40 11.78 -1.59
C LYS A 31 28.54 12.29 -0.43
N VAL A 32 27.56 13.11 -0.73
CA VAL A 32 26.57 13.65 0.23
C VAL A 32 25.22 13.62 -0.44
N VAL A 33 24.24 13.08 0.26
CA VAL A 33 22.84 13.02 -0.18
C VAL A 33 21.98 13.75 0.84
N VAL A 34 21.18 14.71 0.37
CA VAL A 34 20.23 15.45 1.22
C VAL A 34 18.83 14.94 0.90
N LEU A 35 18.15 14.41 1.92
CA LEU A 35 16.81 13.83 1.82
C LEU A 35 15.88 14.49 2.85
N ASN A 36 14.59 14.51 2.59
CA ASN A 36 13.63 14.74 3.66
C ASN A 36 13.43 13.44 4.47
N HIS A 37 12.98 13.56 5.71
CA HIS A 37 12.80 12.41 6.63
C HIS A 37 11.84 11.36 6.07
N THR A 38 10.76 11.79 5.41
CA THR A 38 9.78 10.87 4.78
C THR A 38 10.44 9.98 3.73
N LEU A 39 11.24 10.56 2.85
CA LEU A 39 11.97 9.79 1.84
C LEU A 39 13.04 8.90 2.47
N PHE A 40 13.75 9.39 3.50
CA PHE A 40 14.75 8.63 4.23
C PHE A 40 14.15 7.36 4.83
N PHE A 41 13.09 7.49 5.64
CA PHE A 41 12.43 6.33 6.26
C PHE A 41 11.71 5.43 5.24
N GLY A 42 11.14 5.99 4.18
CA GLY A 42 10.56 5.20 3.10
C GLY A 42 11.59 4.35 2.34
N LEU A 43 12.82 4.85 2.16
CA LEU A 43 13.93 4.08 1.58
C LEU A 43 14.44 3.02 2.57
N MET A 44 14.46 3.31 3.87
CA MET A 44 14.81 2.32 4.89
C MET A 44 13.81 1.16 4.94
N ALA A 45 12.51 1.45 4.91
CA ALA A 45 11.47 0.42 4.88
C ALA A 45 11.64 -0.53 3.67
N GLN A 46 11.97 0.03 2.50
CA GLN A 46 12.22 -0.77 1.30
C GLN A 46 13.55 -1.56 1.36
N ALA A 47 14.51 -1.11 2.20
CA ALA A 47 15.81 -1.75 2.34
C ALA A 47 15.73 -3.10 3.06
N GLU A 48 14.77 -3.27 3.96
CA GLU A 48 14.55 -4.52 4.69
C GLU A 48 13.99 -5.62 3.78
N ASP A 49 13.25 -5.23 2.72
CA ASP A 49 12.57 -6.16 1.82
C ASP A 49 13.39 -6.51 0.55
N SER A 50 14.49 -5.84 0.26
CA SER A 50 15.24 -6.06 -0.99
C SER A 50 16.75 -5.95 -0.83
N GLU A 51 17.50 -6.92 -1.41
CA GLU A 51 18.95 -6.87 -1.52
C GLU A 51 19.47 -5.63 -2.29
N GLU A 52 18.62 -5.01 -3.12
CA GLU A 52 18.97 -3.80 -3.90
C GLU A 52 18.86 -2.50 -3.09
N ALA A 53 18.14 -2.49 -1.97
CA ALA A 53 17.91 -1.26 -1.20
C ALA A 53 19.09 -0.90 -0.29
N GLY A 54 19.98 -1.83 0.00
CA GLY A 54 21.22 -1.61 0.76
C GLY A 54 22.21 -0.61 0.10
N PHE A 55 21.90 -0.13 -1.10
CA PHE A 55 22.79 0.81 -1.81
C PHE A 55 22.80 2.22 -1.23
N VAL A 56 21.77 2.62 -0.46
CA VAL A 56 21.63 4.01 -0.01
C VAL A 56 22.42 4.28 1.29
N PHE A 57 22.61 3.26 2.14
CA PHE A 57 23.16 3.46 3.48
C PHE A 57 24.25 2.46 3.95
N PRO A 58 25.05 1.83 3.10
CA PRO A 58 26.01 0.83 3.55
C PRO A 58 27.18 1.49 4.30
N GLY A 59 27.04 1.58 5.63
CA GLY A 59 28.12 2.08 6.51
C GLY A 59 28.32 3.59 6.50
N ASP A 60 27.33 4.36 6.03
CA ASP A 60 27.39 5.82 5.96
C ASP A 60 27.00 6.48 7.29
N PHE A 61 27.37 7.75 7.44
CA PHE A 61 26.91 8.60 8.54
C PHE A 61 25.61 9.28 8.17
N VAL A 62 24.64 9.28 9.08
CA VAL A 62 23.38 10.01 8.93
C VAL A 62 23.32 11.17 9.91
N ILE A 63 23.06 12.36 9.41
CA ILE A 63 22.81 13.57 10.21
C ILE A 63 21.34 13.91 10.08
N LEU A 64 20.63 13.82 11.18
CA LEU A 64 19.19 14.12 11.24
C LEU A 64 18.99 15.52 11.81
N ASP A 65 18.44 16.41 11.01
CA ASP A 65 17.99 17.75 11.43
C ASP A 65 16.56 17.66 12.02
N GLU A 66 16.13 18.66 12.79
CA GLU A 66 14.79 18.70 13.40
C GLU A 66 14.40 17.39 14.11
N ALA A 67 15.30 16.86 14.94
CA ALA A 67 15.18 15.53 15.55
C ALA A 67 13.84 15.28 16.27
N HIS A 68 13.14 16.33 16.73
CA HIS A 68 11.84 16.25 17.36
C HIS A 68 10.71 15.74 16.42
N MET A 69 10.92 15.79 15.10
CA MET A 69 9.97 15.31 14.09
C MET A 69 10.15 13.82 13.76
N ILE A 70 11.31 13.25 14.10
CA ILE A 70 11.74 11.92 13.62
C ILE A 70 10.77 10.84 14.08
N GLU A 71 10.42 10.78 15.35
CA GLU A 71 9.52 9.76 15.90
C GLU A 71 8.19 9.71 15.14
N ASN A 72 7.56 10.86 14.93
CA ASN A 72 6.29 10.94 14.24
C ASN A 72 6.38 10.54 12.76
N ILE A 73 7.48 10.90 12.09
CA ILE A 73 7.66 10.58 10.68
C ILE A 73 8.04 9.11 10.52
N ALA A 74 8.94 8.59 11.37
CA ALA A 74 9.31 7.19 11.37
C ALA A 74 8.10 6.28 11.62
N ALA A 75 7.30 6.58 12.64
CA ALA A 75 6.07 5.83 12.93
C ALA A 75 5.09 5.78 11.75
N ARG A 76 5.03 6.85 10.95
CA ARG A 76 4.17 6.88 9.76
C ARG A 76 4.75 6.13 8.56
N GLN A 77 6.07 6.06 8.44
CA GLN A 77 6.73 5.45 7.29
C GLN A 77 7.06 3.97 7.49
N LEU A 78 7.41 3.60 8.74
CA LEU A 78 7.76 2.23 9.11
C LEU A 78 6.58 1.48 9.72
N GLY A 79 5.60 2.22 10.24
CA GLY A 79 4.42 1.63 10.86
C GLY A 79 3.40 1.13 9.83
N VAL A 80 2.61 0.16 10.24
CA VAL A 80 1.52 -0.39 9.45
C VAL A 80 0.32 0.56 9.48
N GLN A 81 -0.27 0.80 8.32
CA GLN A 81 -1.44 1.69 8.18
C GLN A 81 -2.52 1.04 7.32
N LEU A 82 -3.76 1.11 7.79
CA LEU A 82 -4.94 0.78 7.01
C LEU A 82 -5.91 1.97 7.02
N SER A 83 -6.24 2.48 5.85
CA SER A 83 -7.07 3.68 5.70
C SER A 83 -8.29 3.40 4.83
N GLU A 84 -9.49 3.65 5.37
CA GLU A 84 -10.75 3.49 4.63
C GLU A 84 -10.76 4.29 3.31
N PRO A 85 -10.36 5.57 3.27
CA PRO A 85 -10.33 6.32 2.02
C PRO A 85 -9.35 5.74 0.99
N HIS A 86 -8.20 5.25 1.44
CA HIS A 86 -7.20 4.67 0.53
C HIS A 86 -7.68 3.34 -0.05
N LEU A 87 -8.19 2.45 0.81
CA LEU A 87 -8.74 1.17 0.36
C LEU A 87 -9.90 1.38 -0.63
N ASN A 88 -10.83 2.29 -0.32
CA ASN A 88 -11.93 2.64 -1.22
C ASN A 88 -11.44 3.24 -2.56
N TYR A 89 -10.38 4.05 -2.55
CA TYR A 89 -9.79 4.58 -3.77
C TYR A 89 -9.26 3.46 -4.67
N GLU A 90 -8.52 2.51 -4.12
CA GLU A 90 -7.99 1.37 -4.90
C GLU A 90 -9.12 0.48 -5.45
N LEU A 91 -10.13 0.18 -4.63
CA LEU A 91 -11.29 -0.61 -5.07
C LEU A 91 -12.09 0.09 -6.18
N LEU A 92 -12.35 1.40 -6.06
CA LEU A 92 -13.03 2.18 -7.08
C LEU A 92 -12.22 2.30 -8.37
N ARG A 93 -10.90 2.30 -8.29
CA ARG A 93 -10.00 2.25 -9.44
C ARG A 93 -10.10 0.91 -10.16
N MET A 94 -10.21 -0.19 -9.42
CA MET A 94 -10.45 -1.52 -9.98
C MET A 94 -11.81 -1.59 -10.69
N TYR A 95 -12.88 -1.28 -9.98
CA TYR A 95 -14.23 -1.23 -10.54
C TYR A 95 -15.15 -0.31 -9.74
N ASN A 96 -15.77 0.63 -10.42
CA ASN A 96 -16.76 1.51 -9.82
C ASN A 96 -18.16 1.03 -10.18
N PRO A 97 -18.93 0.48 -9.22
CA PRO A 97 -20.26 -0.10 -9.49
C PRO A 97 -21.30 0.92 -9.91
N ARG A 98 -21.13 2.22 -9.58
CA ARG A 98 -22.08 3.29 -9.96
C ARG A 98 -21.89 3.74 -11.41
N THR A 99 -20.64 3.82 -11.86
CA THR A 99 -20.32 4.31 -13.22
C THR A 99 -20.04 3.18 -14.20
N HIS A 100 -19.94 1.94 -13.71
CA HIS A 100 -19.52 0.75 -14.45
C HIS A 100 -18.18 0.93 -15.20
N LYS A 101 -17.25 1.69 -14.59
CA LYS A 101 -15.91 1.96 -15.11
C LYS A 101 -14.86 1.43 -14.15
N GLY A 102 -13.65 1.22 -14.64
CA GLY A 102 -12.49 0.77 -13.88
C GLY A 102 -11.58 -0.10 -14.72
N LEU A 103 -10.42 -0.44 -14.16
CA LEU A 103 -9.38 -1.21 -14.82
C LEU A 103 -9.84 -2.65 -15.15
N LEU A 104 -10.73 -3.22 -14.35
CA LEU A 104 -11.27 -4.56 -14.55
C LEU A 104 -12.39 -4.62 -15.61
N LYS A 105 -12.93 -3.46 -16.03
CA LYS A 105 -14.06 -3.42 -16.98
C LYS A 105 -13.80 -4.19 -18.29
N PRO A 106 -12.61 -4.12 -18.93
CA PRO A 106 -12.34 -4.84 -20.17
C PRO A 106 -12.40 -6.37 -20.03
N LEU A 107 -12.18 -6.90 -18.81
CA LEU A 107 -12.19 -8.34 -18.55
C LEU A 107 -13.58 -8.96 -18.57
N ASN A 108 -14.61 -8.12 -18.42
CA ASN A 108 -16.02 -8.51 -18.44
C ASN A 108 -16.35 -9.73 -17.54
N ASN A 109 -15.73 -9.77 -16.33
CA ASN A 109 -15.89 -10.84 -15.35
C ASN A 109 -16.83 -10.39 -14.22
N PRO A 110 -18.12 -10.79 -14.21
CA PRO A 110 -19.08 -10.40 -13.18
C PRO A 110 -18.70 -10.86 -11.76
N SER A 111 -18.06 -12.05 -11.65
CA SER A 111 -17.61 -12.56 -10.36
C SER A 111 -16.59 -11.62 -9.73
N LEU A 112 -15.62 -11.17 -10.51
CA LEU A 112 -14.59 -10.22 -10.04
C LEU A 112 -15.20 -8.86 -9.64
N PHE A 113 -16.20 -8.38 -10.39
CA PHE A 113 -16.91 -7.14 -10.02
C PHE A 113 -17.65 -7.28 -8.70
N GLN A 114 -18.28 -8.45 -8.48
CA GLN A 114 -18.97 -8.74 -7.22
C GLN A 114 -17.98 -8.79 -6.05
N ARG A 115 -16.79 -9.42 -6.21
CA ARG A 115 -15.77 -9.45 -5.17
C ARG A 115 -15.28 -8.06 -4.77
N VAL A 116 -15.11 -7.17 -5.75
CA VAL A 116 -14.77 -5.76 -5.46
C VAL A 116 -15.87 -5.10 -4.62
N GLN A 117 -17.14 -5.32 -4.97
CA GLN A 117 -18.27 -4.78 -4.21
C GLN A 117 -18.32 -5.35 -2.79
N ASP A 118 -18.13 -6.66 -2.63
CA ASP A 118 -18.12 -7.33 -1.32
C ASP A 118 -17.07 -6.73 -0.38
N VAL A 119 -15.86 -6.45 -0.91
CA VAL A 119 -14.80 -5.78 -0.12
C VAL A 119 -15.18 -4.34 0.21
N MET A 120 -15.80 -3.60 -0.72
CA MET A 120 -16.25 -2.22 -0.46
C MET A 120 -17.28 -2.18 0.68
N ASP A 121 -18.27 -3.08 0.64
CA ASP A 121 -19.32 -3.15 1.65
C ASP A 121 -18.75 -3.58 3.01
N ALA A 122 -17.89 -4.60 3.01
CA ALA A 122 -17.19 -5.05 4.23
C ALA A 122 -16.29 -3.98 4.82
N SER A 123 -15.57 -3.22 3.98
CA SER A 123 -14.74 -2.10 4.41
C SER A 123 -15.56 -1.02 5.10
N GLY A 124 -16.65 -0.58 4.47
CA GLY A 124 -17.53 0.43 5.07
C GLY A 124 -18.06 -0.01 6.44
N LEU A 125 -18.52 -1.27 6.55
CA LEU A 125 -19.03 -1.82 7.79
C LEU A 125 -17.92 -2.00 8.85
N PHE A 126 -16.74 -2.48 8.46
CA PHE A 126 -15.60 -2.65 9.37
C PHE A 126 -15.19 -1.31 10.00
N PHE A 127 -14.99 -0.28 9.21
CA PHE A 127 -14.62 1.04 9.74
C PHE A 127 -15.75 1.71 10.53
N GLN A 128 -17.02 1.42 10.22
CA GLN A 128 -18.14 1.85 11.04
C GLN A 128 -18.12 1.15 12.39
N ASN A 129 -18.02 -0.17 12.44
CA ASN A 129 -17.94 -0.95 13.67
C ASN A 129 -16.74 -0.49 14.53
N ALA A 130 -15.58 -0.31 13.91
CA ALA A 130 -14.39 0.20 14.59
C ALA A 130 -14.62 1.55 15.25
N ARG A 131 -15.34 2.47 14.60
CA ARG A 131 -15.71 3.76 15.20
C ARG A 131 -16.66 3.61 16.38
N ASP A 132 -17.63 2.71 16.27
CA ASP A 132 -18.63 2.47 17.30
C ASP A 132 -18.00 1.76 18.51
N ASP A 133 -17.22 0.70 18.30
CA ASP A 133 -16.55 -0.09 19.34
C ASP A 133 -15.52 0.76 20.13
N LEU A 134 -14.82 1.66 19.45
CA LEU A 134 -13.84 2.57 20.07
C LEU A 134 -14.43 3.88 20.60
N GLY A 135 -15.73 4.07 20.49
CA GLY A 135 -16.43 5.26 21.00
C GLY A 135 -16.03 6.54 20.29
N PHE A 136 -15.75 6.48 18.99
CA PHE A 136 -15.44 7.65 18.18
C PHE A 136 -16.68 8.52 17.97
N ALA A 137 -16.91 9.46 18.86
CA ALA A 137 -17.93 10.48 18.69
C ALA A 137 -17.31 11.76 18.12
N GLY A 138 -17.17 11.84 16.80
CA GLY A 138 -16.74 13.06 16.09
C GLY A 138 -15.34 13.00 15.47
N SER A 139 -15.03 13.97 14.61
CA SER A 139 -13.77 14.07 13.89
C SER A 139 -12.62 14.56 14.77
N GLY A 140 -11.40 14.06 14.50
CA GLY A 140 -10.16 14.58 15.10
C GLY A 140 -9.75 13.95 16.44
N LYS A 141 -10.43 12.90 16.89
CA LYS A 141 -10.00 12.15 18.07
C LYS A 141 -8.97 11.09 17.68
N ILE A 142 -7.97 10.90 18.54
CA ILE A 142 -7.02 9.81 18.49
C ILE A 142 -7.34 8.88 19.65
N VAL A 143 -7.57 7.61 19.38
CA VAL A 143 -7.77 6.57 20.39
C VAL A 143 -6.59 5.60 20.30
N ARG A 144 -5.94 5.34 21.43
CA ARG A 144 -4.89 4.33 21.53
C ARG A 144 -5.55 3.00 21.86
N ILE A 145 -5.34 2.02 20.99
CA ILE A 145 -5.78 0.64 21.18
C ILE A 145 -4.63 -0.09 21.90
N LEU A 146 -4.92 -0.80 22.99
CA LEU A 146 -3.93 -1.47 23.83
C LEU A 146 -4.16 -2.98 23.92
N GLN A 147 -5.20 -3.50 23.30
CA GLN A 147 -5.57 -4.91 23.37
C GLN A 147 -5.93 -5.43 21.98
N PRO A 148 -5.58 -6.67 21.64
CA PRO A 148 -6.00 -7.29 20.39
C PRO A 148 -7.54 -7.49 20.36
N GLU A 149 -8.04 -7.86 19.20
CA GLU A 149 -9.48 -8.13 18.99
C GLU A 149 -10.40 -6.96 19.40
N TRP A 150 -9.91 -5.74 19.21
CA TRP A 150 -10.60 -4.48 19.57
C TRP A 150 -11.84 -4.19 18.72
N SER A 151 -12.04 -4.91 17.63
CA SER A 151 -13.24 -4.93 16.79
C SER A 151 -13.35 -6.29 16.09
N GLN A 152 -14.51 -6.57 15.48
CA GLN A 152 -14.70 -7.79 14.73
C GLN A 152 -14.05 -7.71 13.35
N ASP A 153 -13.20 -8.67 13.00
CA ASP A 153 -12.65 -8.82 11.65
C ASP A 153 -13.68 -9.39 10.68
N ILE A 154 -14.29 -8.52 9.90
CA ILE A 154 -15.23 -8.86 8.82
C ILE A 154 -14.65 -8.56 7.44
N LEU A 155 -13.42 -8.02 7.38
CA LEU A 155 -12.80 -7.55 6.16
C LEU A 155 -11.79 -8.54 5.57
N SER A 156 -11.12 -9.35 6.40
CA SER A 156 -10.10 -10.30 5.96
C SER A 156 -10.64 -11.31 4.95
N GLN A 157 -11.80 -11.90 5.20
CA GLN A 157 -12.37 -12.91 4.32
C GLN A 157 -12.71 -12.36 2.92
N PRO A 158 -13.44 -11.24 2.76
CA PRO A 158 -13.67 -10.63 1.45
C PRO A 158 -12.38 -10.24 0.70
N LEU A 159 -11.36 -9.73 1.41
CA LEU A 159 -10.05 -9.43 0.82
C LEU A 159 -9.39 -10.69 0.25
N MET A 160 -9.35 -11.78 1.01
CA MET A 160 -8.79 -13.06 0.55
C MET A 160 -9.49 -13.57 -0.70
N GLU A 161 -10.81 -13.49 -0.75
CA GLU A 161 -11.61 -13.92 -1.90
C GLU A 161 -11.34 -13.06 -3.14
N LEU A 162 -11.23 -11.74 -2.98
CA LEU A 162 -10.86 -10.84 -4.07
C LEU A 162 -9.45 -11.13 -4.58
N ILE A 163 -8.48 -11.30 -3.69
CA ILE A 163 -7.08 -11.65 -4.04
C ILE A 163 -7.04 -12.96 -4.84
N GLY A 164 -7.76 -13.99 -4.38
CA GLY A 164 -7.87 -15.28 -5.07
C GLY A 164 -8.43 -15.15 -6.48
N GLU A 165 -9.50 -14.37 -6.64
CA GLU A 165 -10.14 -14.16 -7.94
C GLU A 165 -9.22 -13.34 -8.88
N LEU A 166 -8.51 -12.32 -8.38
CA LEU A 166 -7.53 -11.54 -9.17
C LEU A 166 -6.39 -12.43 -9.67
N LYS A 167 -5.86 -13.32 -8.82
CA LYS A 167 -4.82 -14.28 -9.20
C LYS A 167 -5.32 -15.28 -10.24
N THR A 168 -6.51 -15.79 -10.06
CA THR A 168 -7.14 -16.71 -11.01
C THR A 168 -7.36 -16.04 -12.37
N GLU A 169 -7.82 -14.81 -12.37
CA GLU A 169 -8.03 -14.05 -13.61
C GLU A 169 -6.70 -13.72 -14.31
N ARG A 170 -5.65 -13.41 -13.53
CA ARG A 170 -4.30 -13.20 -14.04
C ARG A 170 -3.75 -14.43 -14.78
N GLU A 171 -4.02 -15.63 -14.27
CA GLU A 171 -3.57 -16.88 -14.92
C GLU A 171 -4.24 -17.10 -16.29
N LYS A 172 -5.46 -16.64 -16.48
CA LYS A 172 -6.19 -16.70 -17.75
C LYS A 172 -5.63 -15.75 -18.83
N GLN A 173 -4.85 -14.73 -18.43
CA GLN A 173 -4.32 -13.70 -19.34
C GLN A 173 -2.96 -14.09 -19.91
N GLU A 174 -2.89 -15.18 -20.70
CA GLU A 174 -1.61 -15.69 -21.24
C GLU A 174 -0.99 -14.76 -22.30
N GLU A 175 -1.81 -14.12 -23.14
CA GLU A 175 -1.37 -13.33 -24.27
C GLU A 175 -1.20 -11.83 -23.99
N ASN A 176 -1.75 -11.31 -22.89
CA ASN A 176 -1.74 -9.88 -22.57
C ASN A 176 -0.91 -9.57 -21.34
N ALA A 177 0.40 -9.42 -21.54
CA ALA A 177 1.36 -9.15 -20.46
C ALA A 177 1.01 -7.89 -19.66
N ALA A 178 0.50 -6.82 -20.31
CA ALA A 178 0.16 -5.59 -19.63
C ALA A 178 -1.02 -5.78 -18.65
N VAL A 179 -2.05 -6.51 -19.06
CA VAL A 179 -3.20 -6.84 -18.17
C VAL A 179 -2.75 -7.77 -17.04
N LYS A 180 -1.86 -8.70 -17.35
CA LYS A 180 -1.30 -9.62 -16.34
C LYS A 180 -0.51 -8.89 -15.26
N ASP A 181 0.30 -7.91 -15.65
CA ASP A 181 1.06 -7.07 -14.72
C ASP A 181 0.13 -6.18 -13.88
N GLU A 182 -0.90 -5.61 -14.50
CA GLU A 182 -1.89 -4.79 -13.80
C GLU A 182 -2.71 -5.59 -12.77
N LEU A 183 -3.13 -6.81 -13.10
CA LEU A 183 -3.80 -7.72 -12.17
C LEU A 183 -2.89 -8.14 -11.02
N ALA A 184 -1.60 -8.36 -11.29
CA ALA A 184 -0.61 -8.65 -10.26
C ALA A 184 -0.45 -7.48 -9.28
N ASP A 185 -0.38 -6.26 -9.80
CA ASP A 185 -0.26 -5.04 -9.00
C ASP A 185 -1.51 -4.82 -8.10
N MET A 186 -2.70 -5.04 -8.66
CA MET A 186 -3.94 -4.99 -7.88
C MET A 186 -3.97 -6.04 -6.76
N ALA A 187 -3.58 -7.27 -7.05
CA ALA A 187 -3.52 -8.34 -6.06
C ALA A 187 -2.52 -8.00 -4.94
N ALA A 188 -1.32 -7.52 -5.28
CA ALA A 188 -0.29 -7.13 -4.32
C ALA A 188 -0.77 -6.02 -3.37
N ARG A 189 -1.49 -5.02 -3.87
CA ARG A 189 -2.07 -3.95 -3.03
C ARG A 189 -3.12 -4.48 -2.06
N MET A 190 -3.93 -5.44 -2.48
CA MET A 190 -4.92 -6.07 -1.58
C MET A 190 -4.26 -6.99 -0.55
N GLU A 191 -3.18 -7.67 -0.92
CA GLU A 191 -2.35 -8.46 0.01
C GLU A 191 -1.69 -7.57 1.07
N GLU A 192 -1.18 -6.39 0.69
CA GLU A 192 -0.64 -5.40 1.61
C GLU A 192 -1.71 -4.90 2.58
N ALA A 193 -2.92 -4.59 2.08
CA ALA A 193 -4.04 -4.19 2.92
C ALA A 193 -4.45 -5.31 3.90
N GLN A 194 -4.45 -6.57 3.45
CA GLN A 194 -4.77 -7.73 4.28
C GLN A 194 -3.69 -7.96 5.35
N ALA A 195 -2.42 -7.89 4.99
CA ALA A 195 -1.32 -8.01 5.94
C ALA A 195 -1.38 -6.90 6.99
N SER A 196 -1.64 -5.66 6.56
CA SER A 196 -1.82 -4.51 7.45
C SER A 196 -2.99 -4.72 8.42
N LEU A 197 -4.13 -5.20 7.92
CA LEU A 197 -5.29 -5.51 8.76
C LEU A 197 -4.95 -6.56 9.82
N LYS A 198 -4.28 -7.64 9.42
CA LYS A 198 -3.88 -8.71 10.33
C LYS A 198 -2.99 -8.19 11.46
N VAL A 199 -1.95 -7.42 11.15
CA VAL A 199 -1.06 -6.84 12.16
C VAL A 199 -1.85 -5.94 13.13
N LEU A 200 -2.76 -5.11 12.61
CA LEU A 200 -3.59 -4.21 13.41
C LEU A 200 -4.59 -4.94 14.30
N MET A 201 -5.13 -6.09 13.88
CA MET A 201 -6.08 -6.88 14.65
C MET A 201 -5.40 -7.76 15.68
N ASP A 202 -4.31 -8.41 15.32
CA ASP A 202 -3.58 -9.33 16.19
C ASP A 202 -2.71 -8.57 17.20
N MET A 203 -2.38 -7.29 16.90
CA MET A 203 -1.42 -6.47 17.66
C MET A 203 -0.12 -7.25 17.97
N THR A 204 0.28 -8.11 17.05
CA THR A 204 1.52 -8.84 17.16
C THR A 204 2.67 -7.87 16.93
N GLU A 205 3.32 -7.45 18.01
CA GLU A 205 4.63 -6.82 17.98
C GLU A 205 5.66 -7.86 17.51
N GLU A 206 5.83 -8.04 16.24
CA GLU A 206 7.10 -8.49 15.68
C GLU A 206 7.89 -7.25 15.26
N GLY A 207 8.44 -6.56 16.24
CA GLY A 207 9.20 -5.36 16.00
C GLY A 207 9.81 -4.83 17.31
N HIS A 208 10.90 -5.43 17.71
CA HIS A 208 11.87 -4.82 18.61
C HIS A 208 12.77 -3.85 17.87
#